data_26b5e1ae1fb38de1f273325e57a6c3a0
#
_entry.id   26b5e1ae1fb38de1f273325e57a6c3a0
#
_cell.length_a   1.000
_cell.length_b   1.000
_cell.length_c   1.000
_cell.angle_alpha   90.00
_cell.angle_beta   90.00
_cell.angle_gamma   90.00
#
_symmetry.space_group_name_H-M   'P 1'
#
loop_
_entity.id
_entity.type
_entity.pdbx_description
1 polymer ?
#
loop_
_entity_poly.entity_id
_entity_poly.type
_entity_poly.pdbx_seq_one_letter_code
_entity_poly.pdbx_strand_id
1 'polypeptide(L)'
;MKKIKIIIVTIFSLLLVPISVYAKTNQQVMQEENQTNAAKISERNGILLDIARCPLTKYEIEQVIAQMNPQRFSYLILHLNDDEHVTFQSKILGNVGAPNTLSAEDLQAITADARKHHIILIPDFDTPGHCKALLSLLSKHSPKLARKVKMDDETLDYTNKQTIKLVEQINNELNKACSKQKYPYMMLGGDEVAGNGAHNEALMTYFNKLNAYENQKGFRSIIWNDSIMKRNNLSDKITVAYWAQGGANTASSELRLLFKERATVENLIHHPLINANVTYNYLNLSDLNNEKLVQNFITRFNQNDYQNFNMIDRQTWSNNPDSHQNEVPTTGQLICFWGDNLKVDVQKLIQVVKELNSTENNIPN
;
A
#
# COMPACT_ATOMS: atom_id res chain seq x y z
N MET A 1 -1.04 89.65 32.05
CA MET A 1 -0.27 88.38 31.96
C MET A 1 -1.22 87.19 32.06
N LYS A 2 -1.65 86.59 30.93
CA LYS A 2 -2.55 85.48 30.86
C LYS A 2 -1.70 84.23 30.66
N LYS A 3 -1.83 83.26 31.61
CA LYS A 3 -1.17 81.92 31.53
C LYS A 3 -1.97 81.03 30.63
N ILE A 4 -1.40 80.55 29.57
CA ILE A 4 -1.96 79.51 28.68
C ILE A 4 -1.58 78.18 29.28
N LYS A 5 -2.62 77.35 29.59
CA LYS A 5 -2.47 75.94 29.95
C LYS A 5 -2.50 75.10 28.68
N ILE A 6 -1.42 74.44 28.40
CA ILE A 6 -1.35 73.43 27.31
C ILE A 6 -1.87 72.10 27.89
N ILE A 7 -2.93 71.59 27.33
CA ILE A 7 -3.45 70.22 27.64
C ILE A 7 -2.87 69.30 26.55
N ILE A 8 -2.02 68.40 26.96
CA ILE A 8 -1.55 67.33 26.10
C ILE A 8 -2.56 66.20 26.17
N VAL A 9 -3.30 65.97 25.08
CA VAL A 9 -4.15 64.82 24.91
C VAL A 9 -3.35 63.71 24.29
N THR A 10 -3.01 62.69 25.08
CA THR A 10 -2.36 61.47 24.58
C THR A 10 -3.42 60.54 24.01
N ILE A 11 -3.47 60.45 22.67
CA ILE A 11 -4.35 59.51 21.98
C ILE A 11 -3.64 58.11 22.01
N PHE A 12 -4.15 57.20 22.82
CA PHE A 12 -3.84 55.79 22.75
C PHE A 12 -4.62 55.17 21.60
N SER A 13 -4.02 55.01 20.44
CA SER A 13 -4.58 54.22 19.37
C SER A 13 -4.38 52.75 19.68
N LEU A 14 -5.43 52.09 20.21
CA LEU A 14 -5.50 50.65 20.24
C LEU A 14 -5.59 50.12 18.80
N LEU A 15 -4.52 49.58 18.30
CA LEU A 15 -4.51 48.71 17.13
C LEU A 15 -5.27 47.41 17.47
N LEU A 16 -6.54 47.37 17.18
CA LEU A 16 -7.32 46.11 17.10
C LEU A 16 -6.80 45.33 15.89
N VAL A 17 -5.88 44.40 16.11
CA VAL A 17 -5.57 43.39 15.13
C VAL A 17 -6.79 42.45 15.07
N PRO A 18 -7.47 42.31 13.94
CA PRO A 18 -8.55 41.35 13.82
C PRO A 18 -7.93 39.94 13.90
N ILE A 19 -8.14 39.26 14.99
CA ILE A 19 -7.90 37.81 15.08
C ILE A 19 -9.01 37.17 14.23
N SER A 20 -8.74 37.01 12.94
CA SER A 20 -9.54 36.15 12.08
C SER A 20 -9.29 34.72 12.51
N VAL A 21 -10.08 34.23 13.45
CA VAL A 21 -10.21 32.80 13.70
C VAL A 21 -10.89 32.23 12.46
N TYR A 22 -10.10 31.79 11.50
CA TYR A 22 -10.59 30.99 10.39
C TYR A 22 -11.10 29.68 11.00
N ALA A 23 -12.41 29.55 11.16
CA ALA A 23 -13.02 28.25 11.41
C ALA A 23 -12.71 27.37 10.20
N LYS A 24 -11.78 26.43 10.39
CA LYS A 24 -11.46 25.45 9.36
C LYS A 24 -12.73 24.68 9.01
N THR A 25 -13.01 24.54 7.73
CA THR A 25 -14.14 23.72 7.27
C THR A 25 -13.89 22.27 7.65
N ASN A 26 -14.94 21.48 7.89
CA ASN A 26 -14.82 20.04 8.17
C ASN A 26 -13.94 19.34 7.10
N GLN A 27 -13.95 19.85 5.88
CA GLN A 27 -13.15 19.35 4.78
C GLN A 27 -11.64 19.68 4.93
N GLN A 28 -11.30 20.85 5.47
CA GLN A 28 -9.92 21.24 5.77
C GLN A 28 -9.38 20.48 7.00
N VAL A 29 -10.20 20.30 8.03
CA VAL A 29 -9.83 19.49 9.20
C VAL A 29 -9.64 18.04 8.79
N MET A 30 -10.52 17.48 7.96
CA MET A 30 -10.33 16.14 7.40
C MET A 30 -9.11 16.04 6.47
N GLN A 31 -8.75 17.09 5.74
CA GLN A 31 -7.55 17.10 4.90
C GLN A 31 -6.26 17.15 5.74
N GLU A 32 -6.23 17.94 6.82
CA GLU A 32 -5.08 18.00 7.73
C GLU A 32 -4.96 16.73 8.58
N GLU A 33 -6.06 16.22 9.13
CA GLU A 33 -6.08 14.91 9.79
C GLU A 33 -5.67 13.81 8.80
N ASN A 34 -6.08 13.95 7.57
CA ASN A 34 -5.72 13.05 6.52
C ASN A 34 -4.23 13.09 6.17
N GLN A 35 -3.54 14.22 6.14
CA GLN A 35 -2.10 14.31 5.93
C GLN A 35 -1.28 13.74 7.11
N THR A 36 -1.70 14.02 8.34
CA THR A 36 -1.06 13.45 9.55
C THR A 36 -1.21 11.93 9.66
N ASN A 37 -2.20 11.35 9.00
CA ASN A 37 -2.49 9.91 9.05
C ASN A 37 -1.81 9.10 7.94
N ALA A 38 -1.42 9.71 6.80
CA ALA A 38 -0.54 9.07 5.84
C ALA A 38 0.84 8.79 6.47
N ALA A 39 1.35 9.73 7.26
CA ALA A 39 2.53 9.53 8.07
C ALA A 39 2.38 8.36 9.06
N LYS A 40 1.19 8.11 9.62
CA LYS A 40 0.98 7.05 10.61
C LYS A 40 1.16 5.63 10.08
N ILE A 41 0.76 5.33 8.85
CA ILE A 41 1.00 3.99 8.27
C ILE A 41 2.46 3.82 7.89
N SER A 42 3.11 4.85 7.32
CA SER A 42 4.54 4.79 7.04
C SER A 42 5.42 4.73 8.30
N GLU A 43 4.85 5.05 9.47
CA GLU A 43 5.51 4.95 10.78
C GLU A 43 5.13 3.68 11.56
N ARG A 44 4.47 2.69 10.91
CA ARG A 44 3.96 1.49 11.57
C ARG A 44 4.25 0.24 10.75
N ASN A 45 4.44 -0.86 11.46
CA ASN A 45 4.56 -2.14 10.78
C ASN A 45 3.20 -2.65 10.33
N GLY A 46 3.18 -3.34 9.20
CA GLY A 46 2.03 -4.02 8.66
C GLY A 46 2.35 -5.42 8.18
N ILE A 47 1.29 -6.15 7.88
CA ILE A 47 1.35 -7.46 7.25
C ILE A 47 0.56 -7.39 5.95
N LEU A 48 1.12 -7.91 4.86
CA LEU A 48 0.40 -8.25 3.64
C LEU A 48 0.20 -9.76 3.62
N LEU A 49 -1.02 -10.18 3.34
CA LEU A 49 -1.39 -11.58 3.21
C LEU A 49 -1.94 -11.83 1.82
N ASP A 50 -1.22 -12.64 1.04
CA ASP A 50 -1.63 -13.03 -0.30
C ASP A 50 -2.69 -14.12 -0.25
N ILE A 51 -3.94 -13.69 -0.31
CA ILE A 51 -5.08 -14.59 -0.42
C ILE A 51 -5.53 -14.79 -1.87
N ALA A 52 -4.94 -14.10 -2.82
CA ALA A 52 -5.18 -14.32 -4.24
C ALA A 52 -4.57 -15.65 -4.70
N ARG A 53 -3.31 -15.91 -4.35
CA ARG A 53 -2.66 -17.19 -4.65
C ARG A 53 -3.00 -18.29 -3.65
N CYS A 54 -3.26 -17.94 -2.40
CA CYS A 54 -3.61 -18.87 -1.32
C CYS A 54 -4.93 -18.49 -0.64
N PRO A 55 -6.10 -18.76 -1.25
CA PRO A 55 -7.39 -18.33 -0.75
C PRO A 55 -7.70 -18.82 0.66
N LEU A 56 -7.89 -17.88 1.58
CA LEU A 56 -8.28 -18.12 2.96
C LEU A 56 -9.76 -17.79 3.17
N THR A 57 -10.37 -18.52 4.11
CA THR A 57 -11.73 -18.20 4.57
C THR A 57 -11.73 -16.97 5.46
N LYS A 58 -12.88 -16.32 5.57
CA LYS A 58 -13.09 -15.23 6.53
C LYS A 58 -12.58 -15.57 7.93
N TYR A 59 -12.92 -16.76 8.42
CA TYR A 59 -12.55 -17.22 9.76
C TYR A 59 -11.02 -17.33 9.93
N GLU A 60 -10.31 -17.87 8.94
CA GLU A 60 -8.85 -17.97 8.96
C GLU A 60 -8.16 -16.59 8.98
N ILE A 61 -8.71 -15.64 8.23
CA ILE A 61 -8.21 -14.24 8.25
C ILE A 61 -8.45 -13.61 9.63
N GLU A 62 -9.64 -13.77 10.22
CA GLU A 62 -9.97 -13.29 11.57
C GLU A 62 -9.04 -13.93 12.63
N GLN A 63 -8.66 -15.20 12.47
CA GLN A 63 -7.67 -15.85 13.36
C GLN A 63 -6.28 -15.21 13.25
N VAL A 64 -5.83 -14.82 12.05
CA VAL A 64 -4.57 -14.11 11.85
C VAL A 64 -4.64 -12.74 12.53
N ILE A 65 -5.71 -11.97 12.30
CA ILE A 65 -5.92 -10.65 12.91
C ILE A 65 -5.87 -10.72 14.44
N ALA A 66 -6.51 -11.74 15.02
CA ALA A 66 -6.54 -11.93 16.47
C ALA A 66 -5.15 -12.19 17.10
N GLN A 67 -4.16 -12.55 16.30
CA GLN A 67 -2.79 -12.75 16.76
C GLN A 67 -1.89 -11.52 16.52
N MET A 68 -2.33 -10.54 15.74
CA MET A 68 -1.54 -9.33 15.52
C MET A 68 -1.51 -8.46 16.78
N ASN A 69 -0.32 -8.14 17.28
CA ASN A 69 -0.17 -7.20 18.39
C ASN A 69 -0.29 -5.76 17.86
N PRO A 70 -1.31 -4.97 18.26
CA PRO A 70 -1.52 -3.62 17.73
C PRO A 70 -0.44 -2.61 18.15
N GLN A 71 0.38 -2.93 19.14
CA GLN A 71 1.55 -2.11 19.49
C GLN A 71 2.69 -2.29 18.48
N ARG A 72 2.71 -3.42 17.78
CA ARG A 72 3.75 -3.75 16.80
C ARG A 72 3.26 -3.64 15.37
N PHE A 73 2.06 -4.14 15.08
CA PHE A 73 1.41 -4.11 13.77
C PHE A 73 0.13 -3.31 13.83
N SER A 74 -0.06 -2.37 12.93
CA SER A 74 -1.24 -1.51 12.92
C SER A 74 -2.15 -1.72 11.71
N TYR A 75 -1.73 -2.48 10.71
CA TYR A 75 -2.53 -2.75 9.52
C TYR A 75 -2.28 -4.13 8.92
N LEU A 76 -3.31 -4.65 8.26
CA LEU A 76 -3.29 -5.86 7.45
C LEU A 76 -3.74 -5.50 6.03
N ILE A 77 -2.90 -5.79 5.05
CA ILE A 77 -3.25 -5.71 3.63
C ILE A 77 -3.72 -7.09 3.18
N LEU A 78 -4.89 -7.16 2.57
CA LEU A 78 -5.36 -8.37 1.89
C LEU A 78 -5.15 -8.20 0.39
N HIS A 79 -4.23 -8.95 -0.19
CA HIS A 79 -3.99 -9.04 -1.62
C HIS A 79 -5.09 -9.91 -2.24
N LEU A 80 -6.05 -9.26 -2.93
CA LEU A 80 -7.35 -9.83 -3.28
C LEU A 80 -7.43 -10.38 -4.71
N ASN A 81 -6.50 -10.00 -5.57
CA ASN A 81 -6.41 -10.49 -6.95
C ASN A 81 -4.98 -10.60 -7.41
N ASP A 82 -4.76 -11.59 -8.25
CA ASP A 82 -3.50 -11.84 -8.95
C ASP A 82 -3.79 -12.63 -10.24
N ASP A 83 -2.75 -13.11 -10.91
CA ASP A 83 -2.88 -13.89 -12.16
C ASP A 83 -3.64 -15.21 -11.95
N GLU A 84 -3.61 -15.76 -10.73
CA GLU A 84 -4.26 -17.02 -10.40
C GLU A 84 -5.74 -16.85 -10.10
N HIS A 85 -6.08 -15.92 -9.20
CA HIS A 85 -7.45 -15.79 -8.73
C HIS A 85 -7.84 -14.33 -8.45
N VAL A 86 -9.17 -14.12 -8.40
CA VAL A 86 -9.84 -13.00 -7.74
C VAL A 86 -10.61 -13.59 -6.56
N THR A 87 -10.37 -13.11 -5.35
CA THR A 87 -10.89 -13.68 -4.10
C THR A 87 -11.94 -12.83 -3.41
N PHE A 88 -12.53 -11.89 -4.10
CA PHE A 88 -13.70 -11.14 -3.64
C PHE A 88 -14.82 -11.16 -4.67
N GLN A 89 -16.07 -11.12 -4.20
CA GLN A 89 -17.24 -11.05 -5.07
C GLN A 89 -17.42 -9.65 -5.63
N SER A 90 -17.43 -9.54 -6.95
CA SER A 90 -17.73 -8.31 -7.68
C SER A 90 -18.89 -8.53 -8.65
N LYS A 91 -19.90 -7.67 -8.58
CA LYS A 91 -21.02 -7.68 -9.53
C LYS A 91 -20.54 -7.42 -10.96
N ILE A 92 -19.47 -6.63 -11.12
CA ILE A 92 -18.86 -6.29 -12.39
C ILE A 92 -18.23 -7.52 -13.04
N LEU A 93 -17.71 -8.43 -12.19
CA LEU A 93 -17.09 -9.69 -12.61
C LEU A 93 -18.08 -10.87 -12.60
N GLY A 94 -19.37 -10.63 -12.35
CA GLY A 94 -20.41 -11.66 -12.33
C GLY A 94 -20.51 -12.43 -11.03
N ASN A 95 -19.97 -11.92 -9.94
CA ASN A 95 -19.92 -12.55 -8.60
C ASN A 95 -19.29 -13.97 -8.61
N VAL A 96 -18.33 -14.19 -9.49
CA VAL A 96 -17.61 -15.46 -9.62
C VAL A 96 -16.16 -15.22 -9.20
N GLY A 97 -15.61 -16.13 -8.45
CA GLY A 97 -14.21 -16.06 -7.99
C GLY A 97 -13.67 -17.45 -7.66
N ALA A 98 -12.53 -17.48 -7.00
CA ALA A 98 -11.88 -18.67 -6.49
C ALA A 98 -12.70 -19.36 -5.38
N PRO A 99 -12.35 -20.59 -4.99
CA PRO A 99 -12.78 -21.13 -3.71
C PRO A 99 -12.48 -20.14 -2.58
N ASN A 100 -13.36 -20.05 -1.59
CA ASN A 100 -13.26 -19.10 -0.47
C ASN A 100 -13.32 -17.61 -0.88
N THR A 101 -13.93 -17.29 -2.02
CA THR A 101 -14.17 -15.90 -2.44
C THR A 101 -15.00 -15.16 -1.40
N LEU A 102 -14.46 -14.05 -0.89
CA LEU A 102 -15.09 -13.25 0.14
C LEU A 102 -16.25 -12.42 -0.43
N SER A 103 -17.38 -12.48 0.22
CA SER A 103 -18.51 -11.59 -0.07
C SER A 103 -18.26 -10.18 0.49
N ALA A 104 -19.09 -9.22 0.09
CA ALA A 104 -19.05 -7.87 0.68
C ALA A 104 -19.33 -7.91 2.19
N GLU A 105 -20.22 -8.79 2.63
CA GLU A 105 -20.56 -9.04 4.03
C GLU A 105 -19.36 -9.64 4.80
N ASP A 106 -18.60 -10.57 4.18
CA ASP A 106 -17.39 -11.12 4.77
C ASP A 106 -16.32 -10.04 4.97
N LEU A 107 -16.05 -9.21 3.95
CA LEU A 107 -15.11 -8.10 4.05
C LEU A 107 -15.54 -7.07 5.11
N GLN A 108 -16.84 -6.79 5.24
CA GLN A 108 -17.36 -5.94 6.31
C GLN A 108 -17.13 -6.55 7.69
N ALA A 109 -17.34 -7.87 7.84
CA ALA A 109 -17.11 -8.59 9.09
C ALA A 109 -15.62 -8.58 9.47
N ILE A 110 -14.73 -8.90 8.52
CA ILE A 110 -13.28 -8.84 8.71
C ILE A 110 -12.84 -7.41 9.09
N THR A 111 -13.38 -6.37 8.40
CA THR A 111 -13.09 -4.97 8.73
C THR A 111 -13.52 -4.62 10.15
N ALA A 112 -14.70 -5.11 10.57
CA ALA A 112 -15.21 -4.87 11.92
C ALA A 112 -14.38 -5.60 12.98
N ASP A 113 -13.89 -6.80 12.66
CA ASP A 113 -13.03 -7.57 13.56
C ASP A 113 -11.64 -6.95 13.67
N ALA A 114 -11.00 -6.58 12.55
CA ALA A 114 -9.74 -5.85 12.53
C ALA A 114 -9.80 -4.58 13.40
N ARG A 115 -10.88 -3.81 13.29
CA ARG A 115 -11.10 -2.62 14.12
C ARG A 115 -11.17 -2.94 15.62
N LYS A 116 -11.77 -4.06 16.04
CA LYS A 116 -11.79 -4.47 17.45
C LYS A 116 -10.39 -4.76 17.98
N HIS A 117 -9.54 -5.28 17.10
CA HIS A 117 -8.13 -5.54 17.39
C HIS A 117 -7.20 -4.34 17.16
N HIS A 118 -7.77 -3.15 16.88
CA HIS A 118 -7.01 -1.92 16.56
C HIS A 118 -6.12 -2.04 15.31
N ILE A 119 -6.48 -2.92 14.38
CA ILE A 119 -5.82 -3.14 13.10
C ILE A 119 -6.63 -2.45 11.99
N ILE A 120 -5.95 -1.78 11.07
CA ILE A 120 -6.55 -1.22 9.85
C ILE A 120 -6.55 -2.32 8.79
N LEU A 121 -7.72 -2.66 8.25
CA LEU A 121 -7.81 -3.55 7.10
C LEU A 121 -7.66 -2.75 5.81
N ILE A 122 -6.74 -3.14 4.95
CA ILE A 122 -6.47 -2.49 3.67
C ILE A 122 -6.73 -3.50 2.56
N PRO A 123 -7.76 -3.31 1.74
CA PRO A 123 -7.93 -4.11 0.54
C PRO A 123 -6.86 -3.72 -0.48
N ASP A 124 -6.24 -4.70 -1.10
CA ASP A 124 -5.34 -4.55 -2.24
C ASP A 124 -6.02 -5.12 -3.48
N PHE A 125 -6.32 -4.23 -4.41
CA PHE A 125 -6.79 -4.57 -5.74
C PHE A 125 -5.68 -4.22 -6.73
N ASP A 126 -4.85 -5.22 -6.96
CA ASP A 126 -3.65 -5.06 -7.77
C ASP A 126 -3.99 -4.82 -9.24
N THR A 127 -3.53 -3.69 -9.72
CA THR A 127 -3.70 -3.23 -11.10
C THR A 127 -2.56 -2.26 -11.48
N PRO A 128 -2.24 -2.08 -12.74
CA PRO A 128 -2.81 -2.71 -13.94
C PRO A 128 -2.13 -4.04 -14.33
N GLY A 129 -1.03 -4.45 -13.65
CA GLY A 129 -0.39 -5.75 -13.76
C GLY A 129 -1.19 -6.84 -13.05
N HIS A 130 -0.71 -8.08 -13.08
CA HIS A 130 -1.26 -9.22 -12.34
C HIS A 130 -2.79 -9.41 -12.50
N CYS A 131 -3.32 -9.12 -13.69
CA CYS A 131 -4.74 -9.07 -13.97
C CYS A 131 -5.27 -10.23 -14.83
N LYS A 132 -4.53 -11.33 -14.98
CA LYS A 132 -4.94 -12.46 -15.82
C LYS A 132 -6.26 -13.09 -15.37
N ALA A 133 -6.41 -13.40 -14.08
CA ALA A 133 -7.66 -13.94 -13.56
C ALA A 133 -8.81 -12.94 -13.71
N LEU A 134 -8.56 -11.65 -13.43
CA LEU A 134 -9.52 -10.57 -13.63
C LEU A 134 -10.01 -10.50 -15.09
N LEU A 135 -9.08 -10.47 -16.05
CA LEU A 135 -9.37 -10.43 -17.48
C LEU A 135 -10.13 -11.69 -17.95
N SER A 136 -9.81 -12.85 -17.38
CA SER A 136 -10.53 -14.09 -17.63
C SER A 136 -12.00 -14.00 -17.20
N LEU A 137 -12.25 -13.56 -15.95
CA LEU A 137 -13.62 -13.37 -15.43
C LEU A 137 -14.38 -12.32 -16.23
N LEU A 138 -13.73 -11.19 -16.51
CA LEU A 138 -14.32 -10.12 -17.28
C LEU A 138 -14.66 -10.57 -18.70
N SER A 139 -13.81 -11.42 -19.32
CA SER A 139 -14.04 -11.97 -20.66
C SER A 139 -15.28 -12.88 -20.72
N LYS A 140 -15.55 -13.61 -19.64
CA LYS A 140 -16.75 -14.44 -19.50
C LYS A 140 -18.01 -13.62 -19.29
N HIS A 141 -17.93 -12.60 -18.42
CA HIS A 141 -19.10 -11.80 -18.03
C HIS A 141 -19.38 -10.63 -18.98
N SER A 142 -18.35 -9.95 -19.46
CA SER A 142 -18.43 -8.75 -20.30
C SER A 142 -17.38 -8.73 -21.41
N PRO A 143 -17.45 -9.63 -22.42
CA PRO A 143 -16.40 -9.83 -23.41
C PRO A 143 -16.06 -8.58 -24.25
N LYS A 144 -17.04 -7.69 -24.47
CA LYS A 144 -16.79 -6.41 -25.17
C LYS A 144 -15.93 -5.46 -24.33
N LEU A 145 -16.15 -5.43 -23.01
CA LEU A 145 -15.36 -4.60 -22.10
C LEU A 145 -13.97 -5.18 -21.94
N ALA A 146 -13.85 -6.48 -21.73
CA ALA A 146 -12.56 -7.16 -21.62
C ALA A 146 -11.61 -6.82 -22.79
N ARG A 147 -12.10 -6.91 -24.02
CA ARG A 147 -11.29 -6.53 -25.21
C ARG A 147 -10.88 -5.07 -25.27
N LYS A 148 -11.62 -4.17 -24.62
CA LYS A 148 -11.31 -2.73 -24.63
C LYS A 148 -10.31 -2.31 -23.57
N VAL A 149 -10.26 -3.06 -22.46
CA VAL A 149 -9.44 -2.72 -21.30
C VAL A 149 -8.19 -3.59 -21.20
N LYS A 150 -7.99 -4.51 -22.12
CA LYS A 150 -6.86 -5.43 -22.16
C LYS A 150 -5.70 -4.81 -22.93
N MET A 151 -4.52 -4.73 -22.34
CA MET A 151 -3.24 -4.43 -23.00
C MET A 151 -2.59 -5.72 -23.52
N ASP A 152 -2.44 -6.70 -22.65
CA ASP A 152 -1.97 -8.06 -22.92
C ASP A 152 -2.73 -9.08 -22.06
N ASP A 153 -2.25 -10.31 -21.92
CA ASP A 153 -2.96 -11.38 -21.22
C ASP A 153 -3.03 -11.20 -19.69
N GLU A 154 -2.17 -10.37 -19.13
CA GLU A 154 -1.99 -10.17 -17.68
C GLU A 154 -2.10 -8.69 -17.27
N THR A 155 -2.18 -7.77 -18.24
CA THR A 155 -2.13 -6.33 -17.98
C THR A 155 -3.35 -5.61 -18.52
N LEU A 156 -3.95 -4.76 -17.69
CA LEU A 156 -4.97 -3.82 -18.11
C LEU A 156 -4.34 -2.64 -18.89
N ASP A 157 -5.02 -2.19 -19.94
CA ASP A 157 -4.61 -1.00 -20.69
C ASP A 157 -4.80 0.28 -19.88
N TYR A 158 -3.80 0.65 -19.09
CA TYR A 158 -3.80 1.84 -18.24
C TYR A 158 -3.79 3.16 -19.02
N THR A 159 -3.57 3.12 -20.34
CA THR A 159 -3.71 4.30 -21.21
C THR A 159 -5.17 4.59 -21.55
N ASN A 160 -6.05 3.62 -21.33
CA ASN A 160 -7.46 3.67 -21.72
C ASN A 160 -8.34 4.20 -20.56
N LYS A 161 -9.12 5.23 -20.84
CA LYS A 161 -10.08 5.79 -19.87
C LYS A 161 -11.14 4.79 -19.39
N GLN A 162 -11.44 3.74 -20.17
CA GLN A 162 -12.40 2.71 -19.76
C GLN A 162 -11.82 1.78 -18.71
N THR A 163 -10.52 1.56 -18.74
CA THR A 163 -9.80 0.81 -17.68
C THR A 163 -9.93 1.55 -16.35
N ILE A 164 -9.66 2.85 -16.33
CA ILE A 164 -9.80 3.66 -15.11
C ILE A 164 -11.21 3.53 -14.54
N LYS A 165 -12.25 3.69 -15.39
CA LYS A 165 -13.64 3.54 -14.94
C LYS A 165 -13.96 2.15 -14.40
N LEU A 166 -13.43 1.10 -15.03
CA LEU A 166 -13.59 -0.27 -14.56
C LEU A 166 -13.01 -0.44 -13.16
N VAL A 167 -11.77 0.01 -12.97
CA VAL A 167 -11.07 -0.09 -11.67
C VAL A 167 -11.77 0.76 -10.61
N GLU A 168 -12.16 2.00 -10.92
CA GLU A 168 -12.96 2.85 -10.01
C GLU A 168 -14.27 2.17 -9.56
N GLN A 169 -14.93 1.44 -10.46
CA GLN A 169 -16.16 0.74 -10.14
C GLN A 169 -15.92 -0.46 -9.22
N ILE A 170 -14.86 -1.25 -9.46
CA ILE A 170 -14.48 -2.38 -8.60
C ILE A 170 -14.02 -1.86 -7.24
N ASN A 171 -13.16 -0.85 -7.21
CA ASN A 171 -12.72 -0.21 -5.97
C ASN A 171 -13.90 0.32 -5.15
N ASN A 172 -14.94 0.85 -5.79
CA ASN A 172 -16.13 1.31 -5.07
C ASN A 172 -16.89 0.17 -4.38
N GLU A 173 -16.84 -1.05 -4.89
CA GLU A 173 -17.40 -2.23 -4.20
C GLU A 173 -16.56 -2.55 -2.95
N LEU A 174 -15.23 -2.59 -3.07
CA LEU A 174 -14.30 -2.81 -1.97
C LEU A 174 -14.35 -1.68 -0.93
N ASN A 175 -14.38 -0.42 -1.38
CA ASN A 175 -14.48 0.74 -0.50
C ASN A 175 -15.74 0.69 0.38
N LYS A 176 -16.90 0.32 -0.20
CA LYS A 176 -18.13 0.16 0.57
C LYS A 176 -18.02 -0.91 1.65
N ALA A 177 -17.32 -2.01 1.35
CA ALA A 177 -17.11 -3.07 2.31
C ALA A 177 -16.14 -2.68 3.42
N CYS A 178 -15.07 -1.93 3.10
CA CYS A 178 -13.97 -1.63 4.02
C CYS A 178 -14.01 -0.21 4.64
N SER A 179 -15.06 0.59 4.39
CA SER A 179 -15.13 2.01 4.81
C SER A 179 -15.29 2.25 6.31
N LYS A 180 -15.81 1.27 7.07
CA LYS A 180 -16.16 1.46 8.49
C LYS A 180 -14.94 1.39 9.42
N GLN A 181 -13.92 2.18 9.13
CA GLN A 181 -12.70 2.32 9.92
C GLN A 181 -12.23 3.79 9.92
N LYS A 182 -11.44 4.16 10.92
CA LYS A 182 -11.07 5.57 11.14
C LYS A 182 -10.19 6.12 10.02
N TYR A 183 -9.31 5.29 9.47
CA TYR A 183 -8.34 5.66 8.45
C TYR A 183 -8.34 4.61 7.34
N PRO A 184 -9.27 4.73 6.37
CA PRO A 184 -9.34 3.76 5.30
C PRO A 184 -8.25 3.99 4.24
N TYR A 185 -7.63 2.91 3.80
CA TYR A 185 -6.67 2.88 2.71
C TYR A 185 -7.10 1.88 1.65
N MET A 186 -6.64 2.10 0.42
CA MET A 186 -6.73 1.19 -0.71
C MET A 186 -5.33 1.01 -1.28
N MET A 187 -4.87 -0.21 -1.42
CA MET A 187 -3.69 -0.51 -2.21
C MET A 187 -4.12 -0.77 -3.65
N LEU A 188 -3.40 -0.18 -4.59
CA LEU A 188 -3.77 -0.12 -6.01
C LEU A 188 -2.85 -0.99 -6.89
N GLY A 189 -1.89 -1.70 -6.27
CA GLY A 189 -0.90 -2.50 -6.95
C GLY A 189 0.25 -1.68 -7.54
N GLY A 190 0.59 -1.95 -8.80
CA GLY A 190 1.59 -1.20 -9.54
C GLY A 190 2.96 -1.84 -9.61
N ASP A 191 3.11 -3.07 -9.14
CA ASP A 191 4.30 -3.89 -9.32
C ASP A 191 4.30 -4.58 -10.69
N GLU A 192 5.50 -4.81 -11.17
CA GLU A 192 5.84 -5.59 -12.38
C GLU A 192 5.02 -5.23 -13.64
N VAL A 193 4.57 -3.98 -13.75
CA VAL A 193 3.67 -3.52 -14.83
C VAL A 193 4.36 -3.59 -16.20
N ALA A 194 3.77 -4.33 -17.13
CA ALA A 194 4.25 -4.43 -18.49
C ALA A 194 4.22 -3.08 -19.23
N GLY A 195 5.27 -2.81 -20.03
CA GLY A 195 5.37 -1.61 -20.84
C GLY A 195 5.61 -0.30 -20.08
N ASN A 196 5.81 -0.34 -18.74
CA ASN A 196 5.95 0.86 -17.91
C ASN A 196 7.09 1.79 -18.38
N GLY A 197 8.19 1.27 -18.93
CA GLY A 197 9.31 2.05 -19.44
C GLY A 197 8.93 2.94 -20.63
N ALA A 198 8.07 2.47 -21.50
CA ALA A 198 7.62 3.20 -22.69
C ALA A 198 6.42 4.13 -22.39
N HIS A 199 5.60 3.79 -21.41
CA HIS A 199 4.33 4.46 -21.13
C HIS A 199 4.23 4.99 -19.68
N ASN A 200 5.35 5.29 -19.04
CA ASN A 200 5.38 5.65 -17.62
C ASN A 200 4.52 6.87 -17.28
N GLU A 201 4.48 7.89 -18.12
CA GLU A 201 3.63 9.08 -17.92
C GLU A 201 2.14 8.69 -17.88
N ALA A 202 1.71 7.80 -18.75
CA ALA A 202 0.34 7.28 -18.77
C ALA A 202 0.04 6.46 -17.51
N LEU A 203 0.99 5.65 -17.05
CA LEU A 203 0.86 4.85 -15.83
C LEU A 203 0.77 5.74 -14.59
N MET A 204 1.61 6.76 -14.45
CA MET A 204 1.51 7.71 -13.34
C MET A 204 0.21 8.50 -13.39
N THR A 205 -0.25 8.86 -14.59
CA THR A 205 -1.57 9.48 -14.79
C THR A 205 -2.70 8.56 -14.35
N TYR A 206 -2.60 7.26 -14.61
CA TYR A 206 -3.54 6.25 -14.16
C TYR A 206 -3.63 6.22 -12.63
N PHE A 207 -2.51 6.09 -11.93
CA PHE A 207 -2.49 6.09 -10.46
C PHE A 207 -2.97 7.43 -9.87
N ASN A 208 -2.60 8.56 -10.44
CA ASN A 208 -3.07 9.87 -9.98
C ASN A 208 -4.61 10.00 -10.07
N LYS A 209 -5.22 9.45 -11.11
CA LYS A 209 -6.69 9.47 -11.27
C LYS A 209 -7.37 8.54 -10.26
N LEU A 210 -6.85 7.32 -10.07
CA LEU A 210 -7.36 6.42 -9.06
C LEU A 210 -7.19 7.03 -7.65
N ASN A 211 -6.03 7.60 -7.34
CA ASN A 211 -5.83 8.29 -6.06
C ASN A 211 -6.81 9.45 -5.85
N ALA A 212 -7.07 10.25 -6.88
CA ALA A 212 -8.07 11.31 -6.78
C ALA A 212 -9.47 10.76 -6.51
N TYR A 213 -9.83 9.65 -7.15
CA TYR A 213 -11.09 8.94 -6.90
C TYR A 213 -11.17 8.41 -5.46
N GLU A 214 -10.14 7.72 -4.99
CA GLU A 214 -10.06 7.17 -3.63
C GLU A 214 -10.16 8.28 -2.58
N ASN A 215 -9.44 9.39 -2.78
CA ASN A 215 -9.50 10.54 -1.88
C ASN A 215 -10.92 11.16 -1.80
N GLN A 216 -11.67 11.19 -2.90
CA GLN A 216 -13.08 11.62 -2.89
C GLN A 216 -13.99 10.69 -2.08
N LYS A 217 -13.61 9.43 -1.94
CA LYS A 217 -14.30 8.43 -1.11
C LYS A 217 -13.80 8.39 0.34
N GLY A 218 -12.81 9.22 0.68
CA GLY A 218 -12.19 9.27 1.99
C GLY A 218 -11.09 8.22 2.21
N PHE A 219 -10.69 7.52 1.15
CA PHE A 219 -9.58 6.56 1.18
C PHE A 219 -8.28 7.21 0.75
N ARG A 220 -7.16 6.62 1.15
CA ARG A 220 -5.82 6.94 0.71
C ARG A 220 -5.26 5.80 -0.09
N SER A 221 -4.33 6.12 -0.97
CA SER A 221 -3.75 5.16 -1.88
C SER A 221 -2.36 4.74 -1.46
N ILE A 222 -2.08 3.45 -1.66
CA ILE A 222 -0.75 2.86 -1.59
C ILE A 222 -0.47 2.24 -2.95
N ILE A 223 0.78 2.35 -3.46
CA ILE A 223 1.23 1.63 -4.65
C ILE A 223 2.62 1.03 -4.40
N TRP A 224 3.01 0.04 -5.22
CA TRP A 224 4.37 -0.47 -5.26
C TRP A 224 5.33 0.49 -5.99
N ASN A 225 6.62 0.43 -5.66
CA ASN A 225 7.60 1.39 -6.16
C ASN A 225 8.18 1.08 -7.53
N ASP A 226 8.24 -0.18 -7.94
CA ASP A 226 9.09 -0.62 -9.05
C ASP A 226 8.64 -0.17 -10.44
N SER A 227 7.40 0.32 -10.56
CA SER A 227 6.91 0.97 -11.78
C SER A 227 7.15 2.48 -11.82
N ILE A 228 7.68 3.08 -10.75
CA ILE A 228 7.93 4.52 -10.69
C ILE A 228 9.32 4.82 -11.25
N MET A 229 9.42 5.76 -12.18
CA MET A 229 10.68 6.20 -12.76
C MET A 229 11.24 7.43 -12.04
N LYS A 230 12.54 7.68 -12.14
CA LYS A 230 13.22 8.85 -11.54
C LYS A 230 12.54 10.18 -11.91
N ARG A 231 12.10 10.28 -13.16
CA ARG A 231 11.30 11.41 -13.64
C ARG A 231 9.87 10.95 -13.77
N ASN A 232 9.04 11.38 -12.86
CA ASN A 232 7.62 11.04 -12.83
C ASN A 232 6.79 12.24 -12.36
N ASN A 233 5.48 12.13 -12.54
CA ASN A 233 4.48 13.09 -12.08
C ASN A 233 3.50 12.46 -11.09
N LEU A 234 3.94 11.45 -10.35
CA LEU A 234 3.14 10.82 -9.33
C LEU A 234 2.80 11.82 -8.21
N SER A 235 1.59 11.78 -7.72
CA SER A 235 1.15 12.66 -6.61
C SER A 235 1.83 12.30 -5.30
N ASP A 236 2.45 13.26 -4.62
CA ASP A 236 3.10 13.10 -3.32
C ASP A 236 2.15 12.60 -2.20
N LYS A 237 0.84 12.62 -2.47
CA LYS A 237 -0.20 12.10 -1.54
C LYS A 237 -0.34 10.59 -1.59
N ILE A 238 0.29 9.92 -2.54
CA ILE A 238 0.29 8.47 -2.65
C ILE A 238 1.40 7.92 -1.77
N THR A 239 1.06 6.98 -0.91
CA THR A 239 2.04 6.21 -0.13
C THR A 239 2.71 5.19 -1.04
N VAL A 240 4.03 5.05 -0.94
CA VAL A 240 4.79 4.11 -1.77
C VAL A 240 5.33 2.99 -0.89
N ALA A 241 4.96 1.75 -1.22
CA ALA A 241 5.55 0.55 -0.64
C ALA A 241 6.81 0.17 -1.44
N TYR A 242 7.97 0.33 -0.82
CA TYR A 242 9.27 0.14 -1.48
C TYR A 242 9.80 -1.27 -1.22
N TRP A 243 9.73 -2.15 -2.24
CA TRP A 243 10.10 -3.56 -2.12
C TRP A 243 11.35 -3.94 -2.93
N ALA A 244 11.51 -3.34 -4.10
CA ALA A 244 12.56 -3.67 -5.04
C ALA A 244 13.35 -2.44 -5.48
N GLN A 245 14.65 -2.62 -5.60
CA GLN A 245 15.53 -1.70 -6.31
C GLN A 245 15.76 -2.21 -7.72
N GLY A 246 15.89 -1.29 -8.66
CA GLY A 246 16.38 -1.63 -9.96
C GLY A 246 17.88 -1.98 -9.94
N GLY A 247 18.39 -2.59 -10.98
CA GLY A 247 19.82 -2.68 -11.19
C GLY A 247 20.46 -4.02 -10.88
N ALA A 248 19.71 -5.09 -10.73
CA ALA A 248 20.31 -6.41 -10.62
C ALA A 248 21.31 -6.65 -11.76
N ASN A 249 22.56 -6.93 -11.41
CA ASN A 249 23.66 -7.19 -12.36
C ASN A 249 23.40 -8.37 -13.32
N THR A 250 22.34 -9.13 -13.04
CA THR A 250 21.93 -10.36 -13.73
C THR A 250 20.87 -10.13 -14.78
N ALA A 251 20.24 -8.96 -14.82
CA ALA A 251 19.24 -8.65 -15.83
C ALA A 251 19.86 -8.51 -17.23
N SER A 252 19.07 -8.75 -18.27
CA SER A 252 19.45 -8.43 -19.66
C SER A 252 19.86 -6.95 -19.78
N SER A 253 20.59 -6.61 -20.84
CA SER A 253 21.01 -5.21 -21.06
C SER A 253 19.84 -4.24 -21.10
N GLU A 254 18.70 -4.67 -21.66
CA GLU A 254 17.46 -3.88 -21.73
C GLU A 254 16.82 -3.69 -20.36
N LEU A 255 16.71 -4.76 -19.56
CA LEU A 255 16.22 -4.66 -18.19
C LEU A 255 17.14 -3.82 -17.31
N ARG A 256 18.46 -3.89 -17.48
CA ARG A 256 19.40 -3.02 -16.76
C ARG A 256 19.18 -1.54 -17.06
N LEU A 257 18.89 -1.19 -18.33
CA LEU A 257 18.57 0.19 -18.69
C LEU A 257 17.26 0.64 -18.03
N LEU A 258 16.24 -0.22 -18.06
CA LEU A 258 14.97 0.05 -17.38
C LEU A 258 15.18 0.25 -15.87
N PHE A 259 15.93 -0.62 -15.22
CA PHE A 259 16.22 -0.52 -13.79
C PHE A 259 16.99 0.74 -13.40
N LYS A 260 17.90 1.24 -14.27
CA LYS A 260 18.59 2.51 -14.04
C LYS A 260 17.65 3.72 -14.00
N GLU A 261 16.54 3.66 -14.72
CA GLU A 261 15.55 4.73 -14.78
C GLU A 261 14.49 4.64 -13.67
N ARG A 262 14.41 3.53 -12.95
CA ARG A 262 13.50 3.39 -11.80
C ARG A 262 13.86 4.35 -10.68
N ALA A 263 12.84 4.87 -10.00
CA ALA A 263 13.03 5.74 -8.85
C ALA A 263 13.73 5.00 -7.71
N THR A 264 14.74 5.64 -7.15
CA THR A 264 15.39 5.18 -5.92
C THR A 264 14.67 5.76 -4.71
N VAL A 265 15.05 5.33 -3.51
CA VAL A 265 14.50 5.87 -2.27
C VAL A 265 14.63 7.40 -2.21
N GLU A 266 15.78 7.95 -2.60
CA GLU A 266 16.03 9.40 -2.60
C GLU A 266 15.10 10.17 -3.54
N ASN A 267 14.69 9.53 -4.65
CA ASN A 267 13.73 10.13 -5.58
C ASN A 267 12.31 10.17 -4.99
N LEU A 268 12.03 9.35 -3.96
CA LEU A 268 10.71 9.13 -3.40
C LEU A 268 10.53 9.64 -1.96
N ILE A 269 11.55 10.27 -1.37
CA ILE A 269 11.50 10.75 0.03
C ILE A 269 10.42 11.81 0.31
N HIS A 270 9.85 12.39 -0.72
CA HIS A 270 8.73 13.32 -0.61
C HIS A 270 7.35 12.61 -0.54
N HIS A 271 7.31 11.30 -0.79
CA HIS A 271 6.15 10.47 -0.52
C HIS A 271 6.22 9.88 0.90
N PRO A 272 5.07 9.55 1.53
CA PRO A 272 5.08 8.60 2.63
C PRO A 272 5.61 7.25 2.13
N LEU A 273 6.65 6.71 2.77
CA LEU A 273 7.28 5.46 2.37
C LEU A 273 7.00 4.35 3.37
N ILE A 274 6.74 3.15 2.87
CA ILE A 274 6.67 1.90 3.63
C ILE A 274 7.83 1.02 3.19
N ASN A 275 8.63 0.54 4.14
CA ASN A 275 9.72 -0.37 3.84
C ASN A 275 9.20 -1.80 3.69
N ALA A 276 9.07 -2.25 2.45
CA ALA A 276 8.69 -3.62 2.09
C ALA A 276 9.88 -4.42 1.55
N ASN A 277 11.10 -4.11 1.99
CA ASN A 277 12.34 -4.66 1.46
C ASN A 277 12.28 -6.20 1.30
N VAL A 278 12.35 -6.66 0.06
CA VAL A 278 12.22 -8.08 -0.30
C VAL A 278 13.23 -9.00 0.41
N THR A 279 14.40 -8.47 0.77
CA THR A 279 15.44 -9.26 1.44
C THR A 279 15.08 -9.64 2.86
N TYR A 280 14.38 -8.74 3.58
CA TYR A 280 14.13 -8.87 5.02
C TYR A 280 12.68 -9.19 5.35
N ASN A 281 11.74 -8.74 4.52
CA ASN A 281 10.32 -8.70 4.87
C ASN A 281 9.47 -9.72 4.11
N TYR A 282 10.05 -10.54 3.21
CA TYR A 282 9.28 -11.52 2.43
C TYR A 282 9.46 -12.93 2.95
N LEU A 283 8.33 -13.63 3.11
CA LEU A 283 8.26 -15.06 3.38
C LEU A 283 7.19 -15.69 2.48
N ASN A 284 7.58 -16.72 1.72
CA ASN A 284 6.62 -17.49 0.95
C ASN A 284 5.81 -18.41 1.88
N LEU A 285 4.50 -18.50 1.66
CA LEU A 285 3.61 -19.32 2.46
C LEU A 285 3.92 -20.83 2.35
N SER A 286 4.54 -21.28 1.24
CA SER A 286 5.06 -22.65 1.10
C SER A 286 6.22 -22.96 2.05
N ASP A 287 6.97 -21.93 2.45
CA ASP A 287 8.14 -22.08 3.33
C ASP A 287 7.77 -22.23 4.81
N LEU A 288 6.50 -22.08 5.18
CA LEU A 288 6.01 -22.20 6.57
C LEU A 288 6.33 -23.55 7.20
N ASN A 289 6.51 -24.60 6.39
CA ASN A 289 6.90 -25.93 6.87
C ASN A 289 8.41 -26.07 7.09
N ASN A 290 9.22 -25.10 6.70
CA ASN A 290 10.65 -25.10 6.88
C ASN A 290 11.03 -24.23 8.09
N GLU A 291 11.11 -24.82 9.26
CA GLU A 291 11.42 -24.13 10.50
C GLU A 291 12.68 -23.25 10.41
N LYS A 292 13.72 -23.73 9.72
CA LYS A 292 14.97 -22.97 9.56
C LYS A 292 14.76 -21.70 8.73
N LEU A 293 13.98 -21.76 7.65
CA LEU A 293 13.65 -20.58 6.84
C LEU A 293 12.79 -19.59 7.63
N VAL A 294 11.80 -20.10 8.36
CA VAL A 294 10.93 -19.27 9.22
C VAL A 294 11.76 -18.56 10.30
N GLN A 295 12.63 -19.27 11.03
CA GLN A 295 13.46 -18.68 12.06
C GLN A 295 14.48 -17.68 11.49
N ASN A 296 15.05 -17.97 10.33
CA ASN A 296 15.93 -17.02 9.64
C ASN A 296 15.18 -15.75 9.21
N PHE A 297 13.93 -15.89 8.75
CA PHE A 297 13.09 -14.76 8.39
C PHE A 297 12.78 -13.90 9.62
N ILE A 298 12.29 -14.51 10.71
CA ILE A 298 11.98 -13.80 11.96
C ILE A 298 13.22 -13.06 12.49
N THR A 299 14.37 -13.73 12.49
CA THR A 299 15.63 -13.14 12.92
C THR A 299 16.02 -11.94 12.06
N ARG A 300 15.97 -12.08 10.74
CA ARG A 300 16.29 -10.98 9.81
C ARG A 300 15.36 -9.79 9.98
N PHE A 301 14.05 -10.04 10.06
CA PHE A 301 13.05 -8.98 10.28
C PHE A 301 13.30 -8.24 11.59
N ASN A 302 13.61 -8.97 12.66
CA ASN A 302 13.84 -8.38 13.98
C ASN A 302 15.15 -7.62 14.10
N GLN A 303 16.17 -8.01 13.34
CA GLN A 303 17.48 -7.36 13.33
C GLN A 303 17.59 -6.23 12.30
N ASN A 304 16.65 -6.16 11.36
CA ASN A 304 16.69 -5.13 10.35
C ASN A 304 16.30 -3.77 10.93
N ASP A 305 17.08 -2.76 10.57
CA ASP A 305 16.69 -1.38 10.76
C ASP A 305 15.58 -1.04 9.76
N TYR A 306 14.42 -0.65 10.26
CA TYR A 306 13.27 -0.28 9.45
C TYR A 306 13.54 0.89 8.48
N GLN A 307 14.58 1.68 8.72
CA GLN A 307 15.05 2.74 7.82
C GLN A 307 16.04 2.22 6.77
N ASN A 308 16.45 0.96 6.88
CA ASN A 308 17.37 0.34 5.93
C ASN A 308 16.61 -0.18 4.70
N PHE A 309 16.76 0.52 3.61
CA PHE A 309 16.24 0.12 2.30
C PHE A 309 17.28 -0.60 1.44
N ASN A 310 18.44 -0.94 1.99
CA ASN A 310 19.45 -1.71 1.28
C ASN A 310 18.96 -3.10 0.95
N MET A 311 19.16 -3.48 -0.29
CA MET A 311 18.88 -4.83 -0.76
C MET A 311 20.18 -5.59 -0.97
N ILE A 312 20.17 -6.85 -0.56
CA ILE A 312 21.28 -7.75 -0.81
C ILE A 312 21.05 -8.40 -2.18
N ASP A 313 22.04 -8.28 -3.05
CA ASP A 313 22.09 -9.08 -4.26
C ASP A 313 22.17 -10.56 -3.85
N ARG A 314 21.11 -11.31 -4.14
CA ARG A 314 21.01 -12.74 -3.75
C ARG A 314 22.02 -13.63 -4.45
N GLN A 315 22.59 -13.20 -5.57
CA GLN A 315 23.58 -14.00 -6.30
C GLN A 315 24.99 -13.78 -5.75
N THR A 316 25.34 -12.56 -5.42
CA THR A 316 26.66 -12.22 -4.89
C THR A 316 26.70 -12.14 -3.38
N TRP A 317 25.54 -12.13 -2.71
CA TRP A 317 25.38 -11.90 -1.26
C TRP A 317 26.06 -10.61 -0.80
N SER A 318 26.20 -9.66 -1.71
CA SER A 318 26.73 -8.33 -1.47
C SER A 318 25.62 -7.28 -1.57
N ASN A 319 25.86 -6.11 -0.97
CA ASN A 319 24.94 -4.99 -1.13
C ASN A 319 24.83 -4.65 -2.63
N ASN A 320 23.59 -4.47 -3.09
CA ASN A 320 23.37 -3.94 -4.43
C ASN A 320 24.00 -2.54 -4.50
N PRO A 321 24.82 -2.23 -5.53
CA PRO A 321 25.44 -0.91 -5.67
C PRO A 321 24.44 0.23 -5.80
N ASP A 322 23.19 -0.06 -6.17
CA ASP A 322 22.08 0.91 -6.19
C ASP A 322 21.34 0.97 -4.86
N SER A 323 21.81 0.25 -3.82
CA SER A 323 21.23 0.28 -2.47
C SER A 323 21.59 1.57 -1.75
N HIS A 324 20.63 2.11 -1.04
CA HIS A 324 20.76 3.35 -0.30
C HIS A 324 20.56 3.11 1.19
N GLN A 325 21.54 3.56 1.97
CA GLN A 325 21.51 3.54 3.44
C GLN A 325 21.27 4.95 3.93
N ASN A 326 20.14 5.52 3.65
CA ASN A 326 19.92 6.87 4.10
C ASN A 326 18.81 6.93 5.13
N GLU A 327 18.85 7.95 5.93
CA GLU A 327 17.78 8.32 6.83
C GLU A 327 16.52 8.60 5.99
N VAL A 328 15.66 7.58 5.91
CA VAL A 328 14.41 7.66 5.17
C VAL A 328 13.32 7.94 6.19
N PRO A 329 12.38 8.85 5.89
CA PRO A 329 11.31 9.22 6.81
C PRO A 329 10.24 8.13 6.92
N THR A 330 10.66 6.94 7.34
CA THR A 330 9.77 5.84 7.71
C THR A 330 10.30 5.12 8.93
N THR A 331 9.42 4.68 9.79
CA THR A 331 9.72 3.89 10.97
C THR A 331 9.03 2.53 10.94
N GLY A 332 8.32 2.22 9.83
CA GLY A 332 7.53 1.02 9.68
C GLY A 332 7.96 0.15 8.52
N GLN A 333 7.71 -1.15 8.67
CA GLN A 333 7.99 -2.18 7.70
C GLN A 333 6.69 -2.90 7.31
N LEU A 334 6.63 -3.39 6.07
CA LEU A 334 5.57 -4.27 5.59
C LEU A 334 6.14 -5.67 5.42
N ILE A 335 5.66 -6.61 6.24
CA ILE A 335 5.90 -8.03 6.02
C ILE A 335 4.96 -8.51 4.94
N CYS A 336 5.50 -9.23 3.95
CA CYS A 336 4.72 -9.81 2.87
C CYS A 336 4.78 -11.34 2.94
N PHE A 337 3.62 -11.95 3.20
CA PHE A 337 3.41 -13.38 3.10
C PHE A 337 2.83 -13.71 1.72
N TRP A 338 3.71 -14.08 0.79
CA TRP A 338 3.32 -14.38 -0.58
C TRP A 338 2.89 -15.82 -0.77
N GLY A 339 1.81 -16.01 -1.52
CA GLY A 339 1.32 -17.30 -1.94
C GLY A 339 2.06 -17.86 -3.15
N ASP A 340 1.93 -19.16 -3.36
CA ASP A 340 2.48 -19.89 -4.51
C ASP A 340 1.55 -21.02 -4.98
N ASN A 341 0.25 -20.78 -4.91
CA ASN A 341 -0.81 -21.72 -5.31
C ASN A 341 -0.89 -23.04 -4.52
N LEU A 342 -0.19 -23.11 -3.39
CA LEU A 342 -0.29 -24.25 -2.48
C LEU A 342 -1.26 -23.95 -1.34
N LYS A 343 -1.80 -25.02 -0.76
CA LYS A 343 -2.63 -24.88 0.44
C LYS A 343 -1.77 -24.43 1.62
N VAL A 344 -2.14 -23.32 2.23
CA VAL A 344 -1.48 -22.77 3.41
C VAL A 344 -1.83 -23.57 4.66
N ASP A 345 -0.82 -23.85 5.48
CA ASP A 345 -1.01 -24.26 6.87
C ASP A 345 -1.26 -23.00 7.73
N VAL A 346 -2.53 -22.66 7.91
CA VAL A 346 -2.95 -21.47 8.64
C VAL A 346 -2.46 -21.47 10.09
N GLN A 347 -2.36 -22.66 10.73
CA GLN A 347 -1.88 -22.74 12.11
C GLN A 347 -0.39 -22.36 12.21
N LYS A 348 0.41 -22.72 11.20
CA LYS A 348 1.80 -22.31 11.13
C LYS A 348 1.94 -20.81 10.82
N LEU A 349 1.11 -20.26 9.93
CA LEU A 349 1.07 -18.83 9.70
C LEU A 349 0.74 -18.07 10.99
N ILE A 350 -0.27 -18.51 11.74
CA ILE A 350 -0.63 -17.96 13.03
C ILE A 350 0.56 -18.03 14.03
N GLN A 351 1.28 -19.15 14.04
CA GLN A 351 2.46 -19.32 14.89
C GLN A 351 3.55 -18.30 14.52
N VAL A 352 3.84 -18.11 13.24
CA VAL A 352 4.81 -17.12 12.76
C VAL A 352 4.40 -15.71 13.20
N VAL A 353 3.13 -15.33 13.04
CA VAL A 353 2.63 -14.03 13.48
C VAL A 353 2.78 -13.84 14.99
N LYS A 354 2.55 -14.89 15.80
CA LYS A 354 2.79 -14.85 17.25
C LYS A 354 4.27 -14.65 17.58
N GLU A 355 5.16 -15.34 16.90
CA GLU A 355 6.60 -15.21 17.11
C GLU A 355 7.11 -13.81 16.72
N LEU A 356 6.59 -13.25 15.66
CA LEU A 356 6.87 -11.87 15.26
C LEU A 356 6.42 -10.84 16.30
N ASN A 357 5.38 -11.14 17.11
CA ASN A 357 4.94 -10.26 18.20
C ASN A 357 5.84 -10.30 19.44
N SER A 358 6.49 -11.44 19.69
CA SER A 358 7.17 -11.73 20.97
C SER A 358 8.56 -11.14 21.07
N THR A 359 9.14 -10.71 19.99
CA THR A 359 10.49 -10.15 19.98
C THR A 359 10.45 -8.69 20.40
N GLU A 360 11.06 -8.40 21.56
CA GLU A 360 11.35 -7.05 22.00
C GLU A 360 12.30 -6.40 20.99
N ASN A 361 11.75 -5.60 20.09
CA ASN A 361 12.58 -4.74 19.29
C ASN A 361 12.39 -3.30 19.69
N ASN A 362 13.50 -2.68 19.93
CA ASN A 362 13.78 -1.28 20.03
C ASN A 362 12.95 -0.45 19.04
N ILE A 363 11.65 -0.26 19.35
CA ILE A 363 10.92 0.87 18.81
C ILE A 363 11.52 2.06 19.56
N PRO A 364 12.18 2.99 18.92
CA PRO A 364 12.62 4.21 19.61
C PRO A 364 11.39 4.87 20.22
N ASN A 365 11.45 5.15 21.53
CA ASN A 365 10.46 5.90 22.28
C ASN A 365 10.24 7.29 21.69
#